data_d1456438d2bb685f048c7ba902e66fde
#
_entry.id   d1456438d2bb685f048c7ba902e66fde
#
_cell.length_a   1.000
_cell.length_b   1.000
_cell.length_c   1.000
_cell.angle_alpha   90.00
_cell.angle_beta   90.00
_cell.angle_gamma   90.00
#
_symmetry.space_group_name_H-M   'P 1'
#
loop_
_entity.id
_entity.type
_entity.pdbx_description
1 polymer ?
#
loop_
_entity_poly.entity_id
_entity_poly.type
_entity_poly.pdbx_seq_one_letter_code
_entity_poly.pdbx_strand_id
1 'polypeptide(L)'
;MRLSELKTGESATIVKVMGHGGFRRRIMEMGFVRGQRVEVILNAPLKDPIEYKIMGYDISLRRSEADMVVVLTDDEAGEYLARREHHRHHHHAHSGECGCPAAETAPAEIRTEEFGATESDEACCASIDEVVARHSRTIAVALVGNPNSGKTSLFNAISGGHEHVGNYSGVTVGAKIGHRTYRGYRFEVTDLPGTYALSAYTPEERYVRHHLATKTPDVVINSVVASNLERNLYLTTELIDINPRMVVALNMFDELQDSGAKLDYDSLGRMLGVPMVPVEARNNRGIEALLDTVIDVFENRDERVRHIHINMGSVIEEGLRRLNGDMNAFRGELPKAFPPRYY
;
A
#
# COMPACT_ATOMS: atom_id res chain seq x y z
N MET A 1 13.73 -3.96 0.02
CA MET A 1 13.73 -5.20 -0.80
C MET A 1 12.58 -6.14 -0.41
N ARG A 2 12.40 -7.29 -1.10
CA ARG A 2 11.41 -8.31 -0.73
C ARG A 2 12.05 -9.39 0.11
N LEU A 3 11.28 -10.00 1.02
CA LEU A 3 11.77 -11.09 1.87
C LEU A 3 12.28 -12.30 1.06
N SER A 4 11.68 -12.57 -0.11
CA SER A 4 12.10 -13.65 -1.02
C SER A 4 13.45 -13.43 -1.71
N GLU A 5 13.98 -12.20 -1.67
CA GLU A 5 15.25 -11.83 -2.30
C GLU A 5 16.45 -12.06 -1.37
N LEU A 6 16.19 -12.24 -0.07
CA LEU A 6 17.25 -12.53 0.92
C LEU A 6 17.89 -13.89 0.67
N LYS A 7 19.19 -13.96 0.92
CA LYS A 7 19.98 -15.20 0.82
C LYS A 7 20.01 -15.92 2.16
N THR A 8 20.36 -17.20 2.12
CA THR A 8 20.56 -18.01 3.33
C THR A 8 21.59 -17.36 4.26
N GLY A 9 21.25 -17.21 5.53
CA GLY A 9 22.05 -16.55 6.57
C GLY A 9 21.90 -15.03 6.63
N GLU A 10 21.20 -14.40 5.66
CA GLU A 10 20.92 -12.97 5.75
C GLU A 10 19.75 -12.70 6.68
N SER A 11 19.83 -11.59 7.41
CA SER A 11 18.76 -11.08 8.27
C SER A 11 18.29 -9.71 7.82
N ALA A 12 17.00 -9.42 8.09
CA ALA A 12 16.42 -8.15 7.76
C ALA A 12 15.26 -7.81 8.72
N THR A 13 14.88 -6.56 8.78
CA THR A 13 13.74 -6.10 9.57
C THR A 13 12.51 -5.94 8.70
N ILE A 14 11.37 -6.46 9.15
CA ILE A 14 10.11 -6.39 8.42
C ILE A 14 9.59 -4.95 8.49
N VAL A 15 9.42 -4.34 7.32
CA VAL A 15 8.86 -3.00 7.17
C VAL A 15 7.35 -3.08 7.02
N LYS A 16 6.87 -4.01 6.18
CA LYS A 16 5.47 -4.04 5.78
C LYS A 16 5.09 -5.41 5.22
N VAL A 17 3.88 -5.87 5.55
CA VAL A 17 3.27 -7.03 4.92
C VAL A 17 2.23 -6.54 3.93
N MET A 18 2.43 -6.85 2.66
CA MET A 18 1.50 -6.54 1.57
C MET A 18 0.42 -7.63 1.46
N GLY A 19 -0.54 -7.40 0.56
CA GLY A 19 -1.65 -8.32 0.35
C GLY A 19 -2.83 -8.04 1.28
N HIS A 20 -3.91 -8.80 1.11
CA HIS A 20 -5.21 -8.53 1.69
C HIS A 20 -5.83 -9.77 2.34
N GLY A 21 -6.88 -9.55 3.15
CA GLY A 21 -7.73 -10.61 3.67
C GLY A 21 -7.01 -11.68 4.50
N GLY A 22 -7.41 -12.92 4.31
CA GLY A 22 -6.95 -14.08 5.09
C GLY A 22 -5.44 -14.34 4.96
N PHE A 23 -4.82 -14.03 3.81
CA PHE A 23 -3.38 -14.18 3.63
C PHE A 23 -2.60 -13.30 4.61
N ARG A 24 -2.90 -12.00 4.63
CA ARG A 24 -2.19 -11.06 5.50
C ARG A 24 -2.40 -11.39 6.98
N ARG A 25 -3.64 -11.72 7.37
CA ARG A 25 -3.93 -12.13 8.76
C ARG A 25 -3.07 -13.32 9.16
N ARG A 26 -3.04 -14.38 8.34
CA ARG A 26 -2.22 -15.57 8.60
C ARG A 26 -0.73 -15.24 8.75
N ILE A 27 -0.17 -14.43 7.86
CA ILE A 27 1.24 -14.03 7.91
C ILE A 27 1.54 -13.24 9.19
N MET A 28 0.64 -12.34 9.59
CA MET A 28 0.79 -11.56 10.82
C MET A 28 0.64 -12.44 12.08
N GLU A 29 -0.28 -13.41 12.07
CA GLU A 29 -0.46 -14.40 13.16
C GLU A 29 0.78 -15.29 13.33
N MET A 30 1.52 -15.57 12.26
CA MET A 30 2.80 -16.28 12.29
C MET A 30 3.97 -15.40 12.77
N GLY A 31 3.72 -14.16 13.17
CA GLY A 31 4.73 -13.26 13.72
C GLY A 31 5.41 -12.34 12.71
N PHE A 32 5.04 -12.37 11.42
CA PHE A 32 5.57 -11.43 10.42
C PHE A 32 4.90 -10.06 10.60
N VAL A 33 5.30 -9.36 11.65
CA VAL A 33 4.79 -8.02 11.97
C VAL A 33 5.89 -6.97 11.77
N ARG A 34 5.47 -5.73 11.58
CA ARG A 34 6.37 -4.60 11.42
C ARG A 34 7.35 -4.46 12.58
N GLY A 35 8.62 -4.20 12.28
CA GLY A 35 9.69 -4.05 13.27
C GLY A 35 10.29 -5.38 13.72
N GLN A 36 9.71 -6.52 13.34
CA GLN A 36 10.25 -7.83 13.72
C GLN A 36 11.43 -8.20 12.81
N ARG A 37 12.51 -8.67 13.43
CA ARG A 37 13.68 -9.21 12.71
C ARG A 37 13.37 -10.62 12.21
N VAL A 38 13.78 -10.90 10.99
CA VAL A 38 13.63 -12.19 10.32
C VAL A 38 14.98 -12.60 9.72
N GLU A 39 15.33 -13.87 9.83
CA GLU A 39 16.55 -14.45 9.27
C GLU A 39 16.19 -15.60 8.33
N VAL A 40 16.90 -15.72 7.20
CA VAL A 40 16.73 -16.85 6.26
C VAL A 40 17.60 -18.01 6.72
N ILE A 41 16.97 -19.10 7.17
CA ILE A 41 17.68 -20.30 7.60
C ILE A 41 18.12 -21.11 6.38
N LEU A 42 17.19 -21.40 5.48
CA LEU A 42 17.42 -22.29 4.36
C LEU A 42 16.53 -21.92 3.16
N ASN A 43 17.16 -21.86 1.99
CA ASN A 43 16.45 -21.91 0.72
C ASN A 43 16.41 -23.38 0.27
N ALA A 44 15.21 -23.97 0.12
CA ALA A 44 15.09 -25.35 -0.35
C ALA A 44 15.82 -25.55 -1.69
N PRO A 45 16.30 -26.77 -2.01
CA PRO A 45 17.04 -27.04 -3.25
C PRO A 45 16.33 -26.62 -4.54
N LEU A 46 15.00 -26.66 -4.53
CA LEU A 46 14.14 -26.21 -5.63
C LEU A 46 13.72 -24.72 -5.50
N LYS A 47 14.36 -23.98 -4.58
CA LYS A 47 14.11 -22.57 -4.25
C LYS A 47 12.70 -22.27 -3.71
N ASP A 48 11.92 -23.27 -3.33
CA ASP A 48 10.58 -23.12 -2.73
C ASP A 48 10.22 -24.38 -1.92
N PRO A 49 9.78 -24.29 -0.67
CA PRO A 49 9.66 -23.09 0.18
C PRO A 49 10.99 -22.55 0.69
N ILE A 50 10.95 -21.36 1.29
CA ILE A 50 12.06 -20.74 2.01
C ILE A 50 11.77 -20.83 3.51
N GLU A 51 12.76 -21.22 4.29
CA GLU A 51 12.65 -21.36 5.74
C GLU A 51 13.24 -20.12 6.43
N TYR A 52 12.43 -19.52 7.29
CA TYR A 52 12.77 -18.29 8.01
C TYR A 52 12.71 -18.53 9.51
N LYS A 53 13.60 -17.87 10.25
CA LYS A 53 13.55 -17.76 11.70
C LYS A 53 12.94 -16.43 12.10
N ILE A 54 11.88 -16.47 12.88
CA ILE A 54 11.19 -15.30 13.38
C ILE A 54 10.70 -15.55 14.80
N MET A 55 10.93 -14.60 15.71
CA MET A 55 10.56 -14.72 17.13
C MET A 55 11.00 -16.03 17.79
N GLY A 56 12.12 -16.64 17.30
CA GLY A 56 12.65 -17.91 17.80
C GLY A 56 12.02 -19.17 17.20
N TYR A 57 11.07 -19.04 16.29
CA TYR A 57 10.41 -20.15 15.58
C TYR A 57 10.88 -20.24 14.13
N ASP A 58 10.95 -21.48 13.62
CA ASP A 58 11.28 -21.75 12.23
C ASP A 58 9.99 -21.89 11.43
N ILE A 59 9.81 -21.05 10.42
CA ILE A 59 8.58 -20.95 9.62
C ILE A 59 8.93 -21.03 8.15
N SER A 60 8.25 -21.92 7.43
CA SER A 60 8.40 -22.05 5.98
C SER A 60 7.34 -21.24 5.25
N LEU A 61 7.78 -20.37 4.35
CA LEU A 61 6.91 -19.63 3.44
C LEU A 61 7.22 -20.01 1.99
N ARG A 62 6.20 -20.05 1.17
CA ARG A 62 6.41 -20.13 -0.28
C ARG A 62 7.04 -18.83 -0.78
N ARG A 63 7.90 -18.92 -1.77
CA ARG A 63 8.56 -17.73 -2.34
C ARG A 63 7.58 -16.62 -2.68
N SER A 64 6.45 -16.97 -3.27
CA SER A 64 5.38 -16.05 -3.60
C SER A 64 4.68 -15.40 -2.39
N GLU A 65 4.73 -16.03 -1.22
CA GLU A 65 4.25 -15.45 0.04
C GLU A 65 5.31 -14.52 0.62
N ALA A 66 6.56 -14.91 0.56
CA ALA A 66 7.70 -14.09 0.95
C ALA A 66 7.83 -12.81 0.08
N ASP A 67 7.47 -12.86 -1.20
CA ASP A 67 7.39 -11.69 -2.09
C ASP A 67 6.42 -10.61 -1.59
N MET A 68 5.44 -10.98 -0.78
CA MET A 68 4.47 -10.04 -0.22
C MET A 68 4.96 -9.39 1.08
N VAL A 69 6.14 -9.72 1.57
CA VAL A 69 6.74 -9.13 2.77
C VAL A 69 7.88 -8.21 2.35
N VAL A 70 7.77 -6.93 2.69
CA VAL A 70 8.81 -5.92 2.45
C VAL A 70 9.71 -5.87 3.67
N VAL A 71 11.00 -5.97 3.43
CA VAL A 71 12.04 -5.96 4.47
C VAL A 71 13.10 -4.90 4.15
N LEU A 72 13.84 -4.50 5.17
CA LEU A 72 15.00 -3.62 5.08
C LEU A 72 16.19 -4.33 5.70
N THR A 73 17.26 -4.45 4.94
CA THR A 73 18.52 -4.98 5.46
C THR A 73 19.27 -3.88 6.23
N ASP A 74 20.20 -4.31 7.11
CA ASP A 74 21.02 -3.37 7.88
C ASP A 74 21.87 -2.47 6.97
N ASP A 75 22.35 -3.02 5.84
CA ASP A 75 23.10 -2.27 4.81
C ASP A 75 22.24 -1.22 4.10
N GLU A 76 21.03 -1.57 3.68
CA GLU A 76 20.08 -0.62 3.05
C GLU A 76 19.71 0.51 4.01
N ALA A 77 19.55 0.21 5.30
CA ALA A 77 19.29 1.21 6.32
C ALA A 77 20.48 2.17 6.47
N GLY A 78 21.70 1.65 6.48
CA GLY A 78 22.94 2.43 6.53
C GLY A 78 23.10 3.37 5.33
N GLU A 79 22.89 2.87 4.10
CA GLU A 79 22.95 3.69 2.88
C GLU A 79 21.88 4.80 2.87
N TYR A 80 20.68 4.50 3.34
CA TYR A 80 19.61 5.48 3.43
C TYR A 80 19.95 6.62 4.39
N LEU A 81 20.55 6.30 5.52
CA LEU A 81 21.00 7.30 6.51
C LEU A 81 22.15 8.14 5.97
N ALA A 82 23.13 7.54 5.32
CA ALA A 82 24.25 8.25 4.70
C ALA A 82 23.82 9.25 3.61
N ARG A 83 22.86 8.86 2.75
CA ARG A 83 22.29 9.77 1.74
C ARG A 83 21.57 10.97 2.38
N ARG A 84 20.98 10.80 3.56
CA ARG A 84 20.25 11.86 4.27
C ARG A 84 21.20 12.89 4.87
N GLU A 85 22.33 12.48 5.38
CA GLU A 85 23.37 13.40 5.88
C GLU A 85 23.91 14.27 4.75
N HIS A 86 24.12 13.70 3.55
CA HIS A 86 24.54 14.44 2.36
C HIS A 86 23.51 15.51 1.95
N HIS A 87 22.21 15.22 2.02
CA HIS A 87 21.15 16.19 1.71
C HIS A 87 20.99 17.28 2.78
N ARG A 88 21.25 17.00 4.06
CA ARG A 88 21.24 18.03 5.11
C ARG A 88 22.34 19.06 4.92
N HIS A 89 23.52 18.65 4.50
CA HIS A 89 24.62 19.57 4.23
C HIS A 89 24.37 20.50 3.04
N HIS A 90 23.60 20.09 2.03
CA HIS A 90 23.27 20.94 0.89
C HIS A 90 22.21 22.00 1.19
N HIS A 91 21.34 21.83 2.14
CA HIS A 91 20.31 22.83 2.50
C HIS A 91 20.82 23.95 3.44
N HIS A 92 21.94 23.76 4.10
CA HIS A 92 22.58 24.82 4.92
C HIS A 92 23.61 25.67 4.15
N ALA A 93 23.92 25.37 2.91
CA ALA A 93 24.94 26.06 2.12
C ALA A 93 24.47 27.33 1.40
N HIS A 94 23.27 27.83 1.67
CA HIS A 94 22.78 29.10 1.10
C HIS A 94 22.72 30.27 2.06
N SER A 95 23.37 30.17 3.22
CA SER A 95 23.61 31.33 4.08
C SER A 95 25.09 31.37 4.48
N GLY A 96 25.87 32.13 3.71
CA GLY A 96 27.11 32.77 4.05
C GLY A 96 28.24 31.96 4.66
N GLU A 97 29.34 31.88 3.93
CA GLU A 97 30.71 31.64 4.39
C GLU A 97 31.02 30.38 5.22
N CYS A 98 31.39 29.30 4.57
CA CYS A 98 32.21 28.27 5.15
C CYS A 98 33.28 27.79 4.15
N GLY A 99 34.52 28.14 4.40
CA GLY A 99 35.68 27.66 3.65
C GLY A 99 35.97 26.20 4.01
N CYS A 100 35.73 25.29 3.05
CA CYS A 100 36.18 23.90 3.15
C CYS A 100 37.39 23.69 2.25
N PRO A 101 38.50 23.08 2.74
CA PRO A 101 39.62 22.67 1.91
C PRO A 101 39.30 21.42 1.10
N ALA A 102 39.86 21.36 -0.11
CA ALA A 102 39.72 20.29 -1.07
C ALA A 102 40.22 18.94 -0.54
N ALA A 103 39.48 17.87 -0.86
CA ALA A 103 39.81 16.49 -0.53
C ALA A 103 40.97 15.98 -1.40
N GLU A 104 42.09 15.66 -0.82
CA GLU A 104 43.12 14.80 -1.38
C GLU A 104 42.98 13.35 -0.95
N THR A 105 43.21 12.48 -1.87
CA THR A 105 43.14 11.02 -1.82
C THR A 105 44.29 10.39 -1.03
N ALA A 106 44.01 9.41 -0.14
CA ALA A 106 44.92 8.35 0.19
C ALA A 106 44.27 7.16 0.93
N PRO A 107 44.81 5.93 0.84
CA PRO A 107 44.11 4.68 1.12
C PRO A 107 44.15 4.27 2.59
N ALA A 108 43.07 3.66 3.08
CA ALA A 108 42.95 3.19 4.44
C ALA A 108 43.46 1.73 4.59
N GLU A 109 44.43 1.52 5.45
CA GLU A 109 44.86 0.23 5.96
C GLU A 109 43.83 -0.30 6.99
N ILE A 110 43.51 -1.58 6.86
CA ILE A 110 42.63 -2.32 7.77
C ILE A 110 43.38 -2.63 9.06
N ARG A 111 42.90 -2.15 10.20
CA ARG A 111 43.27 -2.64 11.52
C ARG A 111 42.07 -3.36 12.14
N THR A 112 42.28 -4.64 12.44
CA THR A 112 41.41 -5.49 13.24
C THR A 112 41.64 -5.17 14.71
N GLU A 113 40.62 -4.65 15.41
CA GLU A 113 40.59 -4.61 16.88
C GLU A 113 39.25 -5.13 17.40
N GLU A 114 39.36 -5.84 18.55
CA GLU A 114 38.31 -6.59 19.22
C GLU A 114 37.10 -5.71 19.61
N PHE A 115 35.90 -6.13 19.24
CA PHE A 115 34.67 -5.44 19.56
C PHE A 115 34.14 -5.79 20.95
N GLY A 116 34.33 -4.87 21.91
CA GLY A 116 33.48 -4.77 23.08
C GLY A 116 32.22 -4.01 22.71
N ALA A 117 31.05 -4.49 23.13
CA ALA A 117 29.78 -3.82 22.92
C ALA A 117 29.85 -2.38 23.47
N THR A 118 29.76 -1.41 22.60
CA THR A 118 29.84 0.01 22.93
C THR A 118 28.55 0.73 22.53
N GLU A 119 28.31 1.87 23.12
CA GLU A 119 27.16 2.80 22.89
C GLU A 119 26.80 3.06 21.41
N SER A 120 27.65 2.65 20.45
CA SER A 120 27.42 2.72 19.01
C SER A 120 26.31 1.77 18.50
N ASP A 121 26.10 0.62 19.16
CA ASP A 121 25.12 -0.37 18.72
C ASP A 121 23.69 0.06 19.06
N GLU A 122 23.48 0.71 20.21
CA GLU A 122 22.17 1.26 20.57
C GLU A 122 21.79 2.45 19.68
N ALA A 123 22.75 3.29 19.31
CA ALA A 123 22.51 4.41 18.40
C ALA A 123 22.20 3.95 16.96
N CYS A 124 22.84 2.86 16.52
CA CYS A 124 22.57 2.25 15.21
C CYS A 124 21.18 1.58 15.19
N CYS A 125 20.81 0.87 16.24
CA CYS A 125 19.49 0.24 16.38
C CYS A 125 18.36 1.29 16.43
N ALA A 126 18.52 2.38 17.16
CA ALA A 126 17.57 3.48 17.20
C ALA A 126 17.38 4.13 15.82
N SER A 127 18.45 4.23 15.01
CA SER A 127 18.38 4.78 13.66
C SER A 127 17.68 3.85 12.66
N ILE A 128 17.87 2.54 12.78
CA ILE A 128 17.17 1.54 11.97
C ILE A 128 15.68 1.53 12.30
N ASP A 129 15.32 1.56 13.56
CA ASP A 129 13.92 1.65 13.99
C ASP A 129 13.24 2.92 13.48
N GLU A 130 13.95 4.05 13.43
CA GLU A 130 13.42 5.29 12.85
C GLU A 130 13.19 5.17 11.34
N VAL A 131 14.10 4.53 10.60
CA VAL A 131 13.96 4.28 9.16
C VAL A 131 12.81 3.31 8.89
N VAL A 132 12.73 2.21 9.64
CA VAL A 132 11.63 1.24 9.58
C VAL A 132 10.30 1.91 9.90
N ALA A 133 10.23 2.72 10.96
CA ALA A 133 9.04 3.47 11.32
C ALA A 133 8.59 4.43 10.20
N ARG A 134 9.54 5.06 9.51
CA ARG A 134 9.26 5.98 8.40
C ARG A 134 8.73 5.25 7.17
N HIS A 135 9.37 4.15 6.75
CA HIS A 135 8.90 3.33 5.63
C HIS A 135 7.56 2.67 5.93
N SER A 136 7.35 2.25 7.16
CA SER A 136 6.10 1.63 7.60
C SER A 136 4.94 2.62 7.72
N ARG A 137 5.21 3.93 7.81
CA ARG A 137 4.22 5.01 7.81
C ARG A 137 3.97 5.60 6.43
N THR A 138 4.52 5.02 5.37
CA THR A 138 4.16 5.40 4.00
C THR A 138 2.98 4.56 3.55
N ILE A 139 1.89 5.22 3.16
CA ILE A 139 0.65 4.60 2.70
C ILE A 139 0.53 4.84 1.21
N ALA A 140 0.62 3.77 0.41
CA ALA A 140 0.35 3.81 -1.03
C ALA A 140 -1.16 3.77 -1.27
N VAL A 141 -1.71 4.84 -1.81
CA VAL A 141 -3.14 5.00 -2.05
C VAL A 141 -3.41 5.02 -3.55
N ALA A 142 -4.34 4.19 -4.03
CA ALA A 142 -4.89 4.32 -5.37
C ALA A 142 -6.24 5.03 -5.30
N LEU A 143 -6.37 6.12 -6.04
CA LEU A 143 -7.63 6.84 -6.19
C LEU A 143 -8.36 6.36 -7.43
N VAL A 144 -9.51 5.74 -7.24
CA VAL A 144 -10.38 5.15 -8.27
C VAL A 144 -11.74 5.87 -8.25
N GLY A 145 -12.49 5.79 -9.30
CA GLY A 145 -13.87 6.32 -9.35
C GLY A 145 -14.35 6.53 -10.76
N ASN A 146 -15.66 6.73 -10.87
CA ASN A 146 -16.29 6.97 -12.16
C ASN A 146 -15.78 8.27 -12.82
N PRO A 147 -15.80 8.36 -14.15
CA PRO A 147 -15.63 9.65 -14.82
C PRO A 147 -16.61 10.68 -14.23
N ASN A 148 -16.11 11.89 -13.99
CA ASN A 148 -16.85 13.01 -13.40
C ASN A 148 -17.29 12.82 -11.92
N SER A 149 -16.76 11.85 -11.19
CA SER A 149 -16.97 11.72 -9.74
C SER A 149 -16.21 12.77 -8.89
N GLY A 150 -15.57 13.74 -9.54
CA GLY A 150 -14.75 14.75 -8.85
C GLY A 150 -13.41 14.19 -8.35
N LYS A 151 -12.95 13.07 -8.92
CA LYS A 151 -11.72 12.37 -8.54
C LYS A 151 -10.49 13.28 -8.61
N THR A 152 -10.31 14.04 -9.68
CA THR A 152 -9.20 15.00 -9.83
C THR A 152 -9.25 16.12 -8.77
N SER A 153 -10.46 16.62 -8.45
CA SER A 153 -10.62 17.61 -7.37
C SER A 153 -10.25 17.00 -6.02
N LEU A 154 -10.64 15.76 -5.79
CA LEU A 154 -10.28 15.03 -4.56
C LEU A 154 -8.78 14.76 -4.49
N PHE A 155 -8.14 14.37 -5.59
CA PHE A 155 -6.69 14.21 -5.68
C PHE A 155 -5.96 15.51 -5.32
N ASN A 156 -6.38 16.63 -5.90
CA ASN A 156 -5.77 17.94 -5.62
C ASN A 156 -5.99 18.36 -4.14
N ALA A 157 -7.17 18.11 -3.59
CA ALA A 157 -7.47 18.38 -2.19
C ALA A 157 -6.62 17.53 -1.22
N ILE A 158 -6.39 16.26 -1.57
CA ILE A 158 -5.53 15.37 -0.79
C ILE A 158 -4.04 15.77 -0.94
N SER A 159 -3.54 16.00 -2.16
CA SER A 159 -2.12 16.28 -2.43
C SER A 159 -1.69 17.70 -2.06
N GLY A 160 -2.65 18.61 -1.80
CA GLY A 160 -2.35 20.02 -1.47
C GLY A 160 -1.66 20.79 -2.62
N GLY A 161 -1.86 20.35 -3.88
CA GLY A 161 -1.26 21.01 -5.06
C GLY A 161 0.21 20.63 -5.33
N HIS A 162 0.79 19.71 -4.57
CA HIS A 162 2.13 19.17 -4.83
C HIS A 162 2.06 17.97 -5.79
N GLU A 163 1.91 18.27 -7.07
CA GLU A 163 1.82 17.26 -8.12
C GLU A 163 3.19 16.97 -8.75
N HIS A 164 3.52 15.69 -8.88
CA HIS A 164 4.52 15.22 -9.84
C HIS A 164 3.80 14.37 -10.88
N VAL A 165 3.82 14.82 -12.12
CA VAL A 165 3.29 14.05 -13.25
C VAL A 165 4.29 12.95 -13.58
N GLY A 166 4.06 11.75 -13.09
CA GLY A 166 4.80 10.56 -13.50
C GLY A 166 4.15 9.95 -14.74
N ASN A 167 4.70 10.21 -15.91
CA ASN A 167 4.33 9.49 -17.12
C ASN A 167 4.96 8.08 -17.06
N TYR A 168 4.16 7.06 -16.86
CA TYR A 168 4.63 5.68 -17.04
C TYR A 168 4.87 5.44 -18.54
N SER A 169 6.11 5.09 -18.89
CA SER A 169 6.49 4.75 -20.25
C SER A 169 5.68 3.56 -20.76
N GLY A 170 4.98 3.76 -21.86
CA GLY A 170 4.33 2.69 -22.63
C GLY A 170 2.80 2.72 -22.70
N VAL A 171 2.11 3.67 -22.03
CA VAL A 171 0.65 3.81 -22.11
C VAL A 171 0.28 5.28 -22.31
N THR A 172 -0.64 5.54 -23.22
CA THR A 172 -1.15 6.90 -23.53
C THR A 172 -1.98 7.49 -22.37
N VAL A 173 -2.24 6.70 -21.33
CA VAL A 173 -3.04 7.07 -20.16
C VAL A 173 -2.09 7.24 -18.97
N GLY A 174 -1.77 8.49 -18.61
CA GLY A 174 -0.89 8.82 -17.49
C GLY A 174 -1.62 8.77 -16.15
N ALA A 175 -1.04 8.12 -15.15
CA ALA A 175 -1.44 8.29 -13.76
C ALA A 175 -0.66 9.46 -13.14
N LYS A 176 -1.33 10.29 -12.35
CA LYS A 176 -0.67 11.36 -11.57
C LYS A 176 -0.36 10.84 -10.18
N ILE A 177 0.81 11.21 -9.65
CA ILE A 177 1.21 10.85 -8.29
C ILE A 177 1.31 12.14 -7.47
N GLY A 178 0.64 12.15 -6.33
CA GLY A 178 0.69 13.24 -5.37
C GLY A 178 1.17 12.73 -4.02
N HIS A 179 1.78 13.62 -3.24
CA HIS A 179 2.30 13.29 -1.91
C HIS A 179 1.72 14.22 -0.86
N ARG A 180 1.37 13.67 0.30
CA ARG A 180 0.97 14.45 1.48
C ARG A 180 1.51 13.81 2.75
N THR A 181 1.95 14.64 3.68
CA THR A 181 2.25 14.20 5.05
C THR A 181 1.12 14.63 5.97
N TYR A 182 0.55 13.68 6.71
CA TYR A 182 -0.53 13.92 7.64
C TYR A 182 -0.41 12.98 8.84
N ARG A 183 -0.50 13.52 10.06
CA ARG A 183 -0.36 12.77 11.34
C ARG A 183 0.84 11.82 11.40
N GLY A 184 1.97 12.21 10.80
CA GLY A 184 3.19 11.41 10.76
C GLY A 184 3.19 10.29 9.74
N TYR A 185 2.13 10.13 8.93
CA TYR A 185 2.07 9.26 7.77
C TYR A 185 2.37 10.03 6.48
N ARG A 186 3.09 9.39 5.58
CA ARG A 186 3.31 9.88 4.22
C ARG A 186 2.35 9.15 3.28
N PHE A 187 1.44 9.90 2.70
CA PHE A 187 0.54 9.39 1.66
C PHE A 187 1.20 9.55 0.30
N GLU A 188 1.22 8.49 -0.48
CA GLU A 188 1.56 8.47 -1.89
C GLU A 188 0.29 8.12 -2.65
N VAL A 189 -0.35 9.13 -3.23
CA VAL A 189 -1.65 9.00 -3.88
C VAL A 189 -1.45 8.92 -5.38
N THR A 190 -1.93 7.84 -5.99
CA THR A 190 -1.93 7.67 -7.44
C THR A 190 -3.34 7.91 -7.97
N ASP A 191 -3.54 8.96 -8.78
CA ASP A 191 -4.79 9.23 -9.48
C ASP A 191 -4.90 8.34 -10.71
N LEU A 192 -5.81 7.36 -10.67
CA LEU A 192 -6.05 6.44 -11.77
C LEU A 192 -7.10 7.00 -12.74
N PRO A 193 -7.10 6.58 -14.01
CA PRO A 193 -8.13 6.97 -14.96
C PRO A 193 -9.54 6.71 -14.44
N GLY A 194 -10.49 7.56 -14.84
CA GLY A 194 -11.89 7.34 -14.51
C GLY A 194 -12.44 6.12 -15.24
N THR A 195 -13.10 5.24 -14.50
CA THR A 195 -13.68 4.01 -15.04
C THR A 195 -15.03 3.71 -14.41
N TYR A 196 -15.94 3.08 -15.17
CA TYR A 196 -17.24 2.64 -14.66
C TYR A 196 -17.22 1.20 -14.17
N ALA A 197 -16.25 0.41 -14.65
CA ALA A 197 -16.12 -1.01 -14.38
C ALA A 197 -14.64 -1.45 -14.43
N LEU A 198 -14.37 -2.67 -13.98
CA LEU A 198 -13.06 -3.31 -14.07
C LEU A 198 -13.05 -4.48 -15.06
N SER A 199 -14.02 -4.50 -15.96
CA SER A 199 -14.24 -5.54 -16.98
C SER A 199 -13.14 -5.64 -18.03
N ALA A 200 -12.22 -4.66 -18.09
CA ALA A 200 -11.08 -4.60 -19.01
C ALA A 200 -11.44 -4.47 -20.50
N TYR A 201 -12.62 -3.94 -20.82
CA TYR A 201 -13.01 -3.64 -22.20
C TYR A 201 -12.32 -2.39 -22.75
N THR A 202 -12.27 -1.31 -21.95
CA THR A 202 -11.59 -0.07 -22.34
C THR A 202 -10.10 -0.08 -21.93
N PRO A 203 -9.26 0.74 -22.60
CA PRO A 203 -7.87 0.92 -22.18
C PRO A 203 -7.74 1.40 -20.73
N GLU A 204 -8.65 2.31 -20.29
CA GLU A 204 -8.70 2.86 -18.94
C GLU A 204 -9.01 1.76 -17.91
N GLU A 205 -10.03 0.94 -18.18
CA GLU A 205 -10.39 -0.19 -17.31
C GLU A 205 -9.25 -1.20 -17.18
N ARG A 206 -8.60 -1.55 -18.30
CA ARG A 206 -7.42 -2.43 -18.30
C ARG A 206 -6.29 -1.85 -17.50
N TYR A 207 -6.06 -0.54 -17.61
CA TYR A 207 -5.00 0.13 -16.86
C TYR A 207 -5.27 0.10 -15.35
N VAL A 208 -6.49 0.47 -14.92
CA VAL A 208 -6.91 0.45 -13.51
C VAL A 208 -6.78 -0.97 -12.94
N ARG A 209 -7.33 -1.96 -13.63
CA ARG A 209 -7.23 -3.38 -13.23
C ARG A 209 -5.78 -3.84 -13.12
N HIS A 210 -4.95 -3.54 -14.11
CA HIS A 210 -3.53 -3.89 -14.10
C HIS A 210 -2.79 -3.21 -12.95
N HIS A 211 -3.06 -1.93 -12.70
CA HIS A 211 -2.44 -1.19 -11.60
C HIS A 211 -2.80 -1.80 -10.25
N LEU A 212 -4.08 -2.08 -10.00
CA LEU A 212 -4.52 -2.72 -8.75
C LEU A 212 -3.90 -4.11 -8.56
N ALA A 213 -3.72 -4.87 -9.64
CA ALA A 213 -3.12 -6.20 -9.62
C ALA A 213 -1.60 -6.18 -9.38
N THR A 214 -0.87 -5.25 -10.00
CA THR A 214 0.61 -5.26 -10.00
C THR A 214 1.21 -4.38 -8.92
N LYS A 215 0.62 -3.21 -8.66
CA LYS A 215 1.13 -2.26 -7.65
C LYS A 215 0.62 -2.53 -6.24
N THR A 216 -0.48 -3.28 -6.13
CA THR A 216 -1.09 -3.66 -4.85
C THR A 216 -1.09 -2.51 -3.83
N PRO A 217 -1.87 -1.44 -4.06
CA PRO A 217 -1.90 -0.29 -3.15
C PRO A 217 -2.32 -0.73 -1.75
N ASP A 218 -1.89 0.01 -0.73
CA ASP A 218 -2.25 -0.30 0.66
C ASP A 218 -3.71 -0.07 0.95
N VAL A 219 -4.25 1.03 0.38
CA VAL A 219 -5.64 1.41 0.51
C VAL A 219 -6.12 1.96 -0.84
N VAL A 220 -7.32 1.59 -1.23
CA VAL A 220 -8.02 2.16 -2.39
C VAL A 220 -9.03 3.19 -1.89
N ILE A 221 -8.97 4.42 -2.38
CA ILE A 221 -10.04 5.40 -2.20
C ILE A 221 -10.93 5.36 -3.44
N ASN A 222 -12.19 5.00 -3.27
CA ASN A 222 -13.18 5.03 -4.34
C ASN A 222 -14.00 6.32 -4.25
N SER A 223 -13.86 7.22 -5.22
CA SER A 223 -14.61 8.47 -5.31
C SER A 223 -15.98 8.22 -5.92
N VAL A 224 -17.01 8.42 -5.14
CA VAL A 224 -18.42 8.19 -5.46
C VAL A 224 -19.20 9.50 -5.37
N VAL A 225 -20.04 9.82 -6.36
CA VAL A 225 -20.93 10.98 -6.30
C VAL A 225 -22.08 10.67 -5.36
N ALA A 226 -22.22 11.46 -4.28
CA ALA A 226 -23.23 11.22 -3.25
C ALA A 226 -24.66 11.33 -3.78
N SER A 227 -24.91 12.24 -4.75
CA SER A 227 -26.21 12.46 -5.38
C SER A 227 -26.57 11.40 -6.44
N ASN A 228 -25.63 10.51 -6.84
CA ASN A 228 -25.85 9.50 -7.87
C ASN A 228 -25.22 8.15 -7.48
N LEU A 229 -25.67 7.59 -6.37
CA LEU A 229 -25.09 6.37 -5.79
C LEU A 229 -25.27 5.16 -6.68
N GLU A 230 -26.46 4.94 -7.23
CA GLU A 230 -26.81 3.73 -7.98
C GLU A 230 -25.78 3.42 -9.06
N ARG A 231 -25.47 4.41 -9.89
CA ARG A 231 -24.48 4.26 -10.97
C ARG A 231 -23.05 4.07 -10.45
N ASN A 232 -22.71 4.74 -9.35
CA ASN A 232 -21.35 4.73 -8.83
C ASN A 232 -21.04 3.47 -7.98
N LEU A 233 -22.06 2.89 -7.35
CA LEU A 233 -21.90 1.69 -6.54
C LEU A 233 -21.58 0.45 -7.39
N TYR A 234 -21.82 0.46 -8.70
CA TYR A 234 -21.42 -0.65 -9.55
C TYR A 234 -19.91 -0.92 -9.48
N LEU A 235 -19.10 0.12 -9.70
CA LEU A 235 -17.64 0.01 -9.54
C LEU A 235 -17.26 -0.38 -8.10
N THR A 236 -17.99 0.13 -7.11
CA THR A 236 -17.77 -0.22 -5.69
C THR A 236 -17.94 -1.72 -5.46
N THR A 237 -18.99 -2.33 -6.05
CA THR A 237 -19.23 -3.77 -5.92
C THR A 237 -18.14 -4.62 -6.57
N GLU A 238 -17.65 -4.23 -7.74
CA GLU A 238 -16.52 -4.91 -8.38
C GLU A 238 -15.21 -4.78 -7.57
N LEU A 239 -14.99 -3.62 -6.95
CA LEU A 239 -13.86 -3.43 -6.04
C LEU A 239 -13.99 -4.31 -4.79
N ILE A 240 -15.21 -4.47 -4.23
CA ILE A 240 -15.45 -5.37 -3.09
C ILE A 240 -15.09 -6.82 -3.45
N ASP A 241 -15.42 -7.27 -4.67
CA ASP A 241 -15.08 -8.64 -5.13
C ASP A 241 -13.56 -8.86 -5.26
N ILE A 242 -12.81 -7.82 -5.64
CA ILE A 242 -11.33 -7.86 -5.63
C ILE A 242 -10.78 -7.91 -4.21
N ASN A 243 -11.56 -7.39 -3.24
CA ASN A 243 -11.24 -7.34 -1.82
C ASN A 243 -9.96 -6.53 -1.47
N PRO A 244 -9.74 -5.33 -2.04
CA PRO A 244 -8.72 -4.44 -1.52
C PRO A 244 -9.18 -3.84 -0.20
N ARG A 245 -8.27 -3.28 0.59
CA ARG A 245 -8.67 -2.34 1.63
C ARG A 245 -9.17 -1.08 0.95
N MET A 246 -10.39 -0.70 1.25
CA MET A 246 -11.07 0.37 0.54
C MET A 246 -11.75 1.34 1.50
N VAL A 247 -11.74 2.61 1.13
CA VAL A 247 -12.56 3.67 1.71
C VAL A 247 -13.37 4.31 0.59
N VAL A 248 -14.65 4.52 0.79
CA VAL A 248 -15.49 5.25 -0.15
C VAL A 248 -15.55 6.72 0.26
N ALA A 249 -15.09 7.60 -0.64
CA ALA A 249 -15.25 9.03 -0.51
C ALA A 249 -16.54 9.45 -1.20
N LEU A 250 -17.57 9.82 -0.42
CA LEU A 250 -18.85 10.34 -0.91
C LEU A 250 -18.67 11.82 -1.26
N ASN A 251 -18.22 12.06 -2.48
CA ASN A 251 -17.91 13.39 -2.96
C ASN A 251 -19.18 14.14 -3.43
N MET A 252 -19.09 15.46 -3.54
CA MET A 252 -20.24 16.33 -3.86
C MET A 252 -21.39 16.12 -2.86
N PHE A 253 -21.04 16.00 -1.58
CA PHE A 253 -22.01 15.72 -0.53
C PHE A 253 -22.94 16.91 -0.28
N ASP A 254 -22.48 18.13 -0.57
CA ASP A 254 -23.23 19.35 -0.62
C ASP A 254 -24.43 19.27 -1.59
N GLU A 255 -24.23 18.72 -2.80
CA GLU A 255 -25.31 18.55 -3.78
C GLU A 255 -26.43 17.62 -3.26
N LEU A 256 -26.05 16.57 -2.51
CA LEU A 256 -27.03 15.68 -1.88
C LEU A 256 -27.82 16.42 -0.80
N GLN A 257 -27.15 17.22 0.05
CA GLN A 257 -27.80 17.98 1.11
C GLN A 257 -28.74 19.04 0.53
N ASP A 258 -28.32 19.74 -0.52
CA ASP A 258 -29.12 20.78 -1.20
C ASP A 258 -30.38 20.19 -1.86
N SER A 259 -30.32 18.94 -2.30
CA SER A 259 -31.50 18.23 -2.82
C SER A 259 -32.53 17.87 -1.75
N GLY A 260 -32.21 18.04 -0.47
CA GLY A 260 -33.04 17.64 0.67
C GLY A 260 -33.05 16.12 0.94
N ALA A 261 -32.31 15.34 0.17
CA ALA A 261 -32.18 13.91 0.38
C ALA A 261 -31.33 13.59 1.61
N LYS A 262 -31.70 12.53 2.31
CA LYS A 262 -30.94 12.02 3.47
C LYS A 262 -30.35 10.67 3.12
N LEU A 263 -29.06 10.50 3.36
CA LEU A 263 -28.34 9.25 3.17
C LEU A 263 -27.75 8.79 4.51
N ASP A 264 -28.15 7.62 4.98
CA ASP A 264 -27.48 6.94 6.08
C ASP A 264 -26.26 6.16 5.53
N TYR A 265 -25.19 6.91 5.28
CA TYR A 265 -23.96 6.37 4.72
C TYR A 265 -23.22 5.46 5.70
N ASP A 266 -23.42 5.62 7.00
CA ASP A 266 -22.79 4.77 8.02
C ASP A 266 -23.39 3.36 8.00
N SER A 267 -24.74 3.27 7.99
CA SER A 267 -25.43 1.99 7.82
C SER A 267 -25.12 1.33 6.49
N LEU A 268 -25.11 2.09 5.39
CA LEU A 268 -24.73 1.58 4.07
C LEU A 268 -23.28 1.05 4.06
N GLY A 269 -22.35 1.80 4.65
CA GLY A 269 -20.95 1.39 4.78
C GLY A 269 -20.79 0.09 5.58
N ARG A 270 -21.52 -0.04 6.70
CA ARG A 270 -21.55 -1.29 7.48
C ARG A 270 -22.13 -2.47 6.69
N MET A 271 -23.17 -2.24 5.89
CA MET A 271 -23.75 -3.25 5.02
C MET A 271 -22.77 -3.72 3.95
N LEU A 272 -22.04 -2.80 3.33
CA LEU A 272 -21.06 -3.08 2.29
C LEU A 272 -19.66 -3.47 2.84
N GLY A 273 -19.47 -3.42 4.17
CA GLY A 273 -18.19 -3.74 4.81
C GLY A 273 -17.07 -2.76 4.44
N VAL A 274 -17.42 -1.53 4.06
CA VAL A 274 -16.48 -0.50 3.60
C VAL A 274 -16.84 0.83 4.24
N PRO A 275 -15.89 1.50 4.93
CA PRO A 275 -16.15 2.83 5.50
C PRO A 275 -16.49 3.84 4.40
N MET A 276 -17.50 4.66 4.66
CA MET A 276 -17.93 5.75 3.78
C MET A 276 -17.70 7.08 4.48
N VAL A 277 -17.09 8.03 3.80
CA VAL A 277 -16.79 9.36 4.35
C VAL A 277 -17.34 10.44 3.42
N PRO A 278 -18.23 11.33 3.92
CA PRO A 278 -18.70 12.46 3.15
C PRO A 278 -17.57 13.47 2.93
N VAL A 279 -17.41 13.93 1.67
CA VAL A 279 -16.39 14.90 1.31
C VAL A 279 -16.96 15.93 0.31
N GLU A 280 -16.42 17.13 0.41
CA GLU A 280 -16.63 18.22 -0.55
C GLU A 280 -15.25 18.65 -1.06
N ALA A 281 -14.74 17.95 -2.07
CA ALA A 281 -13.37 18.13 -2.53
C ALA A 281 -13.06 19.57 -2.99
N ARG A 282 -14.06 20.28 -3.56
CA ARG A 282 -13.91 21.68 -3.98
C ARG A 282 -13.70 22.64 -2.81
N ASN A 283 -14.31 22.35 -1.67
CA ASN A 283 -14.29 23.18 -0.47
C ASN A 283 -13.28 22.68 0.57
N ASN A 284 -12.50 21.66 0.26
CA ASN A 284 -11.58 20.96 1.18
C ASN A 284 -12.24 20.45 2.47
N ARG A 285 -13.57 20.18 2.44
CA ARG A 285 -14.29 19.66 3.61
C ARG A 285 -14.28 18.13 3.61
N GLY A 286 -14.13 17.54 4.80
CA GLY A 286 -14.11 16.10 4.99
C GLY A 286 -12.79 15.41 4.59
N ILE A 287 -11.80 16.15 4.05
CA ILE A 287 -10.52 15.57 3.60
C ILE A 287 -9.72 15.00 4.78
N GLU A 288 -9.67 15.69 5.91
CA GLU A 288 -8.97 15.18 7.10
C GLU A 288 -9.64 13.93 7.66
N ALA A 289 -10.97 13.91 7.73
CA ALA A 289 -11.73 12.72 8.15
C ALA A 289 -11.51 11.54 7.19
N LEU A 290 -11.38 11.79 5.89
CA LEU A 290 -11.04 10.78 4.90
C LEU A 290 -9.63 10.21 5.16
N LEU A 291 -8.64 11.08 5.40
CA LEU A 291 -7.26 10.65 5.68
C LEU A 291 -7.17 9.87 7.00
N ASP A 292 -7.90 10.29 8.03
CA ASP A 292 -8.00 9.55 9.29
C ASP A 292 -8.57 8.16 9.08
N THR A 293 -9.66 8.05 8.32
CA THR A 293 -10.27 6.75 7.98
C THR A 293 -9.31 5.88 7.16
N VAL A 294 -8.54 6.46 6.23
CA VAL A 294 -7.52 5.72 5.48
C VAL A 294 -6.43 5.17 6.42
N ILE A 295 -5.98 5.95 7.41
CA ILE A 295 -5.03 5.47 8.42
C ILE A 295 -5.64 4.32 9.23
N ASP A 296 -6.88 4.45 9.70
CA ASP A 296 -7.54 3.39 10.49
C ASP A 296 -7.73 2.10 9.69
N VAL A 297 -8.08 2.19 8.41
CA VAL A 297 -8.15 1.04 7.50
C VAL A 297 -6.75 0.44 7.26
N PHE A 298 -5.73 1.27 7.09
CA PHE A 298 -4.36 0.81 6.91
C PHE A 298 -3.84 0.09 8.15
N GLU A 299 -4.10 0.60 9.34
CA GLU A 299 -3.72 0.01 10.63
C GLU A 299 -4.66 -1.14 11.10
N ASN A 300 -5.70 -1.49 10.32
CA ASN A 300 -6.75 -2.45 10.64
C ASN A 300 -7.51 -2.13 11.95
N ARG A 301 -7.73 -0.84 12.23
CA ARG A 301 -8.49 -0.38 13.40
C ARG A 301 -9.95 -0.11 13.10
N ASP A 302 -10.33 0.05 11.84
CA ASP A 302 -11.72 0.33 11.45
C ASP A 302 -12.56 -0.96 11.48
N GLU A 303 -13.49 -1.05 12.42
CA GLU A 303 -14.37 -2.21 12.62
C GLU A 303 -15.40 -2.39 11.49
N ARG A 304 -15.64 -1.36 10.67
CA ARG A 304 -16.54 -1.41 9.51
C ARG A 304 -15.96 -2.25 8.38
N VAL A 305 -14.64 -2.39 8.33
CA VAL A 305 -13.96 -3.15 7.28
C VAL A 305 -14.19 -4.64 7.49
N ARG A 306 -15.03 -5.21 6.63
CA ARG A 306 -15.35 -6.65 6.65
C ARG A 306 -15.26 -7.19 5.23
N HIS A 307 -14.82 -8.43 5.10
CA HIS A 307 -14.94 -9.13 3.83
C HIS A 307 -16.40 -9.51 3.61
N ILE A 308 -17.04 -8.89 2.66
CA ILE A 308 -18.40 -9.18 2.24
C ILE A 308 -18.33 -9.89 0.90
N HIS A 309 -19.10 -10.93 0.78
CA HIS A 309 -19.27 -11.66 -0.46
C HIS A 309 -20.63 -11.29 -1.07
N ILE A 310 -20.58 -10.72 -2.28
CA ILE A 310 -21.80 -10.40 -3.00
C ILE A 310 -22.35 -11.68 -3.60
N ASN A 311 -23.51 -12.11 -3.13
CA ASN A 311 -24.16 -13.31 -3.63
C ASN A 311 -24.95 -12.99 -4.90
N MET A 312 -24.52 -13.55 -6.04
CA MET A 312 -25.13 -13.34 -7.36
C MET A 312 -26.29 -14.31 -7.67
N GLY A 313 -26.75 -15.04 -6.67
CA GLY A 313 -27.80 -16.05 -6.82
C GLY A 313 -27.25 -17.47 -6.96
N SER A 314 -28.09 -18.45 -6.56
CA SER A 314 -27.65 -19.85 -6.39
C SER A 314 -27.06 -20.48 -7.65
N VAL A 315 -27.59 -20.16 -8.84
CA VAL A 315 -27.14 -20.72 -10.12
C VAL A 315 -25.73 -20.23 -10.47
N ILE A 316 -25.49 -18.92 -10.34
CA ILE A 316 -24.18 -18.31 -10.61
C ILE A 316 -23.15 -18.76 -9.57
N GLU A 317 -23.53 -18.79 -8.29
CA GLU A 317 -22.65 -19.22 -7.21
C GLU A 317 -22.22 -20.68 -7.36
N GLU A 318 -23.10 -21.56 -7.82
CA GLU A 318 -22.75 -22.95 -8.08
C GLU A 318 -21.77 -23.07 -9.26
N GLY A 319 -22.00 -22.31 -10.35
CA GLY A 319 -21.06 -22.25 -11.48
C GLY A 319 -19.68 -21.74 -11.06
N LEU A 320 -19.64 -20.63 -10.30
CA LEU A 320 -18.41 -20.06 -9.77
C LEU A 320 -17.67 -21.01 -8.82
N ARG A 321 -18.39 -21.78 -8.02
CA ARG A 321 -17.80 -22.77 -7.11
C ARG A 321 -17.12 -23.89 -7.87
N ARG A 322 -17.71 -24.39 -8.97
CA ARG A 322 -17.10 -25.40 -9.84
C ARG A 322 -15.84 -24.84 -10.54
N LEU A 323 -15.93 -23.67 -11.16
CA LEU A 323 -14.79 -23.01 -11.78
C LEU A 323 -13.65 -22.74 -10.78
N ASN A 324 -13.97 -22.28 -9.58
CA ASN A 324 -12.95 -22.06 -8.53
C ASN A 324 -12.26 -23.39 -8.13
N GLY A 325 -12.99 -24.50 -8.13
CA GLY A 325 -12.42 -25.85 -7.94
C GLY A 325 -11.38 -26.17 -9.01
N ASP A 326 -11.72 -25.98 -10.27
CA ASP A 326 -10.85 -26.23 -11.41
C ASP A 326 -9.64 -25.27 -11.43
N MET A 327 -9.87 -23.98 -11.17
CA MET A 327 -8.81 -22.97 -11.12
C MET A 327 -7.82 -23.19 -9.96
N ASN A 328 -8.25 -23.80 -8.85
CA ASN A 328 -7.34 -24.13 -7.77
C ASN A 328 -6.24 -25.14 -8.20
N ALA A 329 -6.49 -25.97 -9.20
CA ALA A 329 -5.48 -26.84 -9.78
C ALA A 329 -4.36 -26.04 -10.48
N PHE A 330 -4.68 -24.87 -11.05
CA PHE A 330 -3.76 -23.96 -11.74
C PHE A 330 -3.29 -22.78 -10.89
N ARG A 331 -3.56 -22.79 -9.58
CA ARG A 331 -3.30 -21.65 -8.69
C ARG A 331 -1.84 -21.18 -8.66
N GLY A 332 -0.89 -22.04 -9.06
CA GLY A 332 0.53 -21.69 -9.19
C GLY A 332 0.83 -20.77 -10.36
N GLU A 333 -0.01 -20.77 -11.39
CA GLU A 333 0.17 -20.04 -12.65
C GLU A 333 -0.62 -18.72 -12.68
N LEU A 334 -1.60 -18.56 -11.77
CA LEU A 334 -2.43 -17.34 -11.72
C LEU A 334 -1.75 -16.22 -10.92
N PRO A 335 -1.91 -14.96 -11.36
CA PRO A 335 -1.47 -13.80 -10.57
C PRO A 335 -2.16 -13.81 -9.20
N LYS A 336 -1.39 -13.67 -8.11
CA LYS A 336 -1.91 -13.76 -6.73
C LYS A 336 -2.57 -12.49 -6.23
N ALA A 337 -2.60 -11.46 -7.06
CA ALA A 337 -3.11 -10.14 -6.69
C ALA A 337 -4.61 -10.12 -6.39
N PHE A 338 -5.36 -10.99 -7.05
CA PHE A 338 -6.81 -11.06 -6.89
C PHE A 338 -7.26 -12.44 -6.39
N PRO A 339 -8.45 -12.53 -5.75
CA PRO A 339 -9.04 -13.81 -5.41
C PRO A 339 -9.30 -14.65 -6.67
N PRO A 340 -9.22 -16.01 -6.61
CA PRO A 340 -9.49 -16.88 -7.76
C PRO A 340 -10.86 -16.65 -8.39
N ARG A 341 -11.85 -16.23 -7.60
CA ARG A 341 -13.20 -15.92 -8.08
C ARG A 341 -13.25 -14.76 -9.09
N TYR A 342 -12.25 -13.88 -9.06
CA TYR A 342 -12.22 -12.70 -9.93
C TYR A 342 -11.64 -12.99 -11.32
N TYR A 343 -10.91 -14.08 -11.49
CA TYR A 343 -10.38 -14.52 -12.78
C TYR A 343 -11.40 -15.33 -13.55
#